data_26d63b8f098013e3ef4e88a7cbb6c594
#
_entry.id   26d63b8f098013e3ef4e88a7cbb6c594
#
_cell.length_a   1.000
_cell.length_b   1.000
_cell.length_c   1.000
_cell.angle_alpha   90.00
_cell.angle_beta   90.00
_cell.angle_gamma   90.00
#
_symmetry.space_group_name_H-M   'P 1'
#
loop_
_entity.id
_entity.type
_entity.pdbx_description
1 polymer ?
#
loop_
_entity_poly.entity_id
_entity_poly.type
_entity_poly.pdbx_seq_one_letter_code
_entity_poly.pdbx_strand_id
1 'polypeptide(L)'
;MLRYLPVRKIHARQVLDSRGNPTVEAEVTVGEGIVGINGFTGRAMVPSGASTGKFEAVELRDGNREEYLGQSVKKAVENINTRLADAIIGENALNQAWIDRLILDTDGTENKSSAGANATLAVSLATARAAAGALRIPLYQYLGGCHTTKLPVPMMNILNGGKHADNTVDLQEFMIMPAGAGCLEKGIRMCAEIYQHLKLLLREKGLSTAVGDEGGFAPDLADSREALTLIVHAVEKAGYKPGDEISIAIDAASSELYDEEKGVYFFPGESRMKGEKIYRDAREMTAYYEELVEEFPIVSIEDGLCEDDWDGWKYLTEHLGKKIQLVGDDLFVTNIKRLRCGIQLGVANAILIKVNQIGTLTETLDAVEMAQHAGYRAVISHRSGETEDFFIADLAVACGAGQIKTGAPCRSDRNAKYNQLLRIHEQLGSLGRYEDPFAREKPQKPCTK
;
A
#
# COMPACT_ATOMS: atom_id res chain seq x y z
N MET A 1 24.25 29.07 4.04
CA MET A 1 22.92 28.42 4.05
C MET A 1 22.69 27.81 2.69
N LEU A 2 22.52 26.49 2.60
CA LEU A 2 22.29 25.78 1.33
C LEU A 2 20.88 26.13 0.82
N ARG A 3 20.79 26.91 -0.26
CA ARG A 3 19.51 27.29 -0.88
C ARG A 3 19.27 26.62 -2.23
N TYR A 4 20.29 25.99 -2.77
CA TYR A 4 20.29 25.41 -4.11
C TYR A 4 21.14 24.16 -4.14
N LEU A 5 20.53 23.03 -4.51
CA LEU A 5 21.14 21.73 -4.62
C LEU A 5 20.87 21.17 -6.02
N PRO A 6 21.72 21.47 -7.01
CA PRO A 6 21.44 21.09 -8.39
C PRO A 6 21.50 19.58 -8.60
N VAL A 7 20.56 19.08 -9.38
CA VAL A 7 20.65 17.74 -9.98
C VAL A 7 21.81 17.75 -10.98
N ARG A 8 22.73 16.80 -10.87
CA ARG A 8 23.94 16.72 -11.70
C ARG A 8 23.93 15.57 -12.68
N LYS A 9 23.34 14.46 -12.27
CA LYS A 9 23.28 13.26 -13.09
C LYS A 9 22.03 12.48 -12.78
N ILE A 10 21.47 11.88 -13.82
CA ILE A 10 20.39 10.90 -13.73
C ILE A 10 20.83 9.68 -14.50
N HIS A 11 20.57 8.50 -13.93
CA HIS A 11 20.80 7.23 -14.59
C HIS A 11 19.71 6.25 -14.19
N ALA A 12 19.13 5.57 -15.16
CA ALA A 12 18.14 4.53 -14.91
C ALA A 12 18.55 3.21 -15.57
N ARG A 13 18.09 2.14 -14.98
CA ARG A 13 18.23 0.78 -15.48
C ARG A 13 17.01 -0.05 -15.22
N GLN A 14 16.90 -1.15 -15.97
CA GLN A 14 15.95 -2.20 -15.71
C GLN A 14 16.50 -3.12 -14.61
N VAL A 15 15.67 -3.44 -13.61
CA VAL A 15 15.93 -4.41 -12.54
C VAL A 15 14.78 -5.40 -12.46
N LEU A 16 14.83 -6.41 -11.59
CA LEU A 16 13.76 -7.38 -11.42
C LEU A 16 12.95 -7.10 -10.14
N ASP A 17 11.64 -7.26 -10.25
CA ASP A 17 10.72 -7.26 -9.11
C ASP A 17 10.67 -8.63 -8.40
N SER A 18 9.90 -8.73 -7.33
CA SER A 18 9.74 -9.95 -6.52
C SER A 18 9.11 -11.14 -7.27
N ARG A 19 8.51 -10.88 -8.45
CA ARG A 19 7.93 -11.90 -9.33
C ARG A 19 8.86 -12.28 -10.49
N GLY A 20 10.05 -11.64 -10.57
CA GLY A 20 11.00 -11.83 -11.67
C GLY A 20 10.64 -11.04 -12.93
N ASN A 21 9.69 -10.11 -12.85
CA ASN A 21 9.37 -9.18 -13.94
C ASN A 21 10.28 -7.95 -13.90
N PRO A 22 10.63 -7.39 -15.07
CA PRO A 22 11.38 -6.15 -15.12
C PRO A 22 10.61 -4.98 -14.50
N THR A 23 11.33 -4.14 -13.79
CA THR A 23 10.87 -2.83 -13.33
C THR A 23 11.99 -1.79 -13.45
N VAL A 24 11.67 -0.53 -13.11
CA VAL A 24 12.57 0.62 -13.26
C VAL A 24 13.28 0.92 -11.94
N GLU A 25 14.60 1.09 -12.01
CA GLU A 25 15.42 1.74 -10.99
C GLU A 25 16.00 3.03 -11.55
N ALA A 26 15.88 4.14 -10.81
CA ALA A 26 16.56 5.40 -11.12
C ALA A 26 17.54 5.81 -10.02
N GLU A 27 18.63 6.42 -10.44
CA GLU A 27 19.63 7.09 -9.59
C GLU A 27 19.68 8.57 -9.96
N VAL A 28 19.57 9.43 -8.96
CA VAL A 28 19.71 10.89 -9.09
C VAL A 28 20.87 11.36 -8.23
N THR A 29 21.89 11.97 -8.84
CA THR A 29 23.03 12.54 -8.14
C THR A 29 22.88 14.06 -8.05
N VAL A 30 23.05 14.59 -6.84
CA VAL A 30 22.91 16.01 -6.52
C VAL A 30 24.17 16.58 -5.89
N GLY A 31 24.38 17.89 -6.01
CA GLY A 31 25.41 18.63 -5.25
C GLY A 31 26.85 18.39 -5.67
N GLU A 32 27.16 17.50 -6.59
CA GLU A 32 28.52 17.24 -7.08
C GLU A 32 29.13 18.52 -7.68
N GLY A 33 30.39 18.81 -7.33
CA GLY A 33 31.09 20.01 -7.79
C GLY A 33 30.76 21.30 -7.04
N ILE A 34 29.97 21.27 -5.97
CA ILE A 34 29.74 22.40 -5.07
C ILE A 34 30.78 22.35 -3.94
N VAL A 35 31.49 23.47 -3.71
CA VAL A 35 32.47 23.58 -2.62
C VAL A 35 31.78 23.35 -1.26
N GLY A 36 32.31 22.40 -0.50
CA GLY A 36 31.77 22.03 0.82
C GLY A 36 30.56 21.09 0.82
N ILE A 37 30.13 20.60 -0.35
CA ILE A 37 29.09 19.58 -0.49
C ILE A 37 29.68 18.38 -1.23
N ASN A 38 29.71 17.22 -0.57
CA ASN A 38 29.96 15.96 -1.25
C ASN A 38 28.71 15.62 -2.07
N GLY A 39 28.91 15.24 -3.35
CA GLY A 39 27.80 14.76 -4.17
C GLY A 39 27.11 13.57 -3.48
N PHE A 40 25.77 13.51 -3.55
CA PHE A 40 24.98 12.42 -3.01
C PHE A 40 24.09 11.83 -4.09
N THR A 41 24.00 10.50 -4.13
CA THR A 41 23.13 9.77 -5.08
C THR A 41 21.98 9.11 -4.32
N GLY A 42 20.77 9.52 -4.64
CA GLY A 42 19.55 8.82 -4.23
C GLY A 42 19.15 7.79 -5.28
N ARG A 43 18.66 6.65 -4.83
CA ARG A 43 18.20 5.54 -5.69
C ARG A 43 16.77 5.17 -5.30
N ALA A 44 15.94 4.88 -6.30
CA ALA A 44 14.60 4.37 -6.08
C ALA A 44 14.21 3.33 -7.13
N MET A 45 13.50 2.30 -6.70
CA MET A 45 12.90 1.27 -7.54
C MET A 45 11.38 1.38 -7.45
N VAL A 46 10.69 1.12 -8.56
CA VAL A 46 9.24 1.26 -8.65
C VAL A 46 8.57 -0.11 -8.52
N PRO A 47 7.53 -0.26 -7.68
CA PRO A 47 6.73 -1.48 -7.62
C PRO A 47 5.78 -1.59 -8.81
N SER A 48 5.22 -2.80 -9.03
CA SER A 48 4.27 -3.11 -10.11
C SER A 48 3.07 -3.91 -9.59
N GLY A 49 1.86 -3.60 -10.04
CA GLY A 49 0.66 -4.35 -9.67
C GLY A 49 0.50 -5.69 -10.40
N ALA A 50 -0.23 -6.63 -9.82
CA ALA A 50 -0.75 -7.82 -10.52
C ALA A 50 -2.12 -7.51 -11.14
N SER A 51 -2.99 -6.86 -10.40
CA SER A 51 -4.18 -6.18 -10.88
C SER A 51 -3.90 -4.69 -11.00
N THR A 52 -4.49 -4.02 -11.98
CA THR A 52 -4.37 -2.57 -12.15
C THR A 52 -5.78 -2.00 -12.25
N GLY A 53 -6.11 -1.07 -11.37
CA GLY A 53 -7.37 -0.33 -11.43
C GLY A 53 -7.49 0.44 -12.76
N LYS A 54 -8.69 0.52 -13.29
CA LYS A 54 -9.02 1.14 -14.58
C LYS A 54 -8.52 2.60 -14.73
N PHE A 55 -8.34 3.29 -13.61
CA PHE A 55 -7.98 4.70 -13.55
C PHE A 55 -6.57 4.97 -13.06
N GLU A 56 -5.73 3.93 -12.92
CA GLU A 56 -4.32 4.08 -12.54
C GLU A 56 -3.52 4.79 -13.64
N ALA A 57 -2.45 5.48 -13.24
CA ALA A 57 -1.45 5.99 -14.17
C ALA A 57 -0.75 4.83 -14.90
N VAL A 58 -0.39 5.05 -16.16
CA VAL A 58 0.09 3.99 -17.05
C VAL A 58 1.50 3.54 -16.69
N GLU A 59 1.65 2.29 -16.32
CA GLU A 59 2.94 1.62 -16.26
C GLU A 59 3.41 1.30 -17.69
N LEU A 60 4.47 1.96 -18.15
CA LEU A 60 4.93 1.80 -19.53
C LEU A 60 5.71 0.50 -19.69
N ARG A 61 5.16 -0.44 -20.48
CA ARG A 61 5.75 -1.71 -20.88
C ARG A 61 6.08 -1.69 -22.38
N ASP A 62 7.16 -2.39 -22.79
CA ASP A 62 7.62 -2.36 -24.18
C ASP A 62 6.72 -3.14 -25.13
N GLY A 63 6.03 -4.19 -24.64
CA GLY A 63 5.13 -5.05 -25.39
C GLY A 63 5.84 -6.01 -26.36
N ASN A 64 7.17 -6.01 -26.42
CA ASN A 64 7.93 -6.94 -27.25
C ASN A 64 7.99 -8.33 -26.61
N ARG A 65 7.24 -9.28 -27.15
CA ARG A 65 7.14 -10.65 -26.60
C ARG A 65 8.43 -11.45 -26.60
N GLU A 66 9.43 -11.05 -27.38
CA GLU A 66 10.74 -11.70 -27.43
C GLU A 66 11.58 -11.39 -26.16
N GLU A 67 11.25 -10.34 -25.44
CA GLU A 67 11.93 -9.95 -24.21
C GLU A 67 10.95 -9.96 -23.04
N TYR A 68 11.24 -10.75 -22.00
CA TYR A 68 10.42 -10.86 -20.80
C TYR A 68 8.92 -11.02 -21.07
N LEU A 69 8.55 -11.74 -22.13
CA LEU A 69 7.16 -11.97 -22.56
C LEU A 69 6.36 -10.65 -22.77
N GLY A 70 7.04 -9.57 -23.15
CA GLY A 70 6.43 -8.25 -23.36
C GLY A 70 6.51 -7.33 -22.14
N GLN A 71 7.03 -7.80 -21.00
CA GLN A 71 7.06 -7.05 -19.74
C GLN A 71 8.30 -6.15 -19.58
N SER A 72 9.20 -6.07 -20.58
CA SER A 72 10.37 -5.18 -20.54
C SER A 72 9.97 -3.71 -20.34
N VAL A 73 10.85 -2.91 -19.71
CA VAL A 73 10.62 -1.47 -19.41
C VAL A 73 11.72 -0.57 -20.00
N LYS A 74 12.36 -1.01 -21.08
CA LYS A 74 13.46 -0.28 -21.74
C LYS A 74 13.05 1.11 -22.21
N LYS A 75 11.82 1.28 -22.73
CA LYS A 75 11.29 2.59 -23.14
C LYS A 75 11.15 3.55 -21.96
N ALA A 76 10.68 3.07 -20.81
CA ALA A 76 10.61 3.87 -19.60
C ALA A 76 12.02 4.27 -19.12
N VAL A 77 12.98 3.33 -19.14
CA VAL A 77 14.39 3.60 -18.83
C VAL A 77 14.99 4.62 -19.79
N GLU A 78 14.75 4.52 -21.10
CA GLU A 78 15.19 5.48 -22.09
C GLU A 78 14.59 6.87 -21.85
N ASN A 79 13.30 6.96 -21.57
CA ASN A 79 12.63 8.23 -21.23
C ASN A 79 13.29 8.91 -20.02
N ILE A 80 13.72 8.14 -19.01
CA ILE A 80 14.45 8.71 -17.86
C ILE A 80 15.82 9.22 -18.28
N ASN A 81 16.60 8.40 -19.01
CA ASN A 81 17.97 8.70 -19.36
C ASN A 81 18.10 9.83 -20.42
N THR A 82 16.98 10.23 -21.04
CA THR A 82 16.92 11.29 -22.05
C THR A 82 15.98 12.41 -21.61
N ARG A 83 14.70 12.32 -21.95
CA ARG A 83 13.71 13.39 -21.78
C ARG A 83 13.59 13.93 -20.35
N LEU A 84 13.46 13.04 -19.35
CA LEU A 84 13.32 13.45 -17.96
C LEU A 84 14.66 13.98 -17.41
N ALA A 85 15.78 13.39 -17.82
CA ALA A 85 17.11 13.90 -17.46
C ALA A 85 17.33 15.32 -17.98
N ASP A 86 17.04 15.57 -19.26
CA ASP A 86 17.20 16.87 -19.89
C ASP A 86 16.32 17.95 -19.22
N ALA A 87 15.14 17.56 -18.72
CA ALA A 87 14.21 18.47 -18.05
C ALA A 87 14.66 18.91 -16.67
N ILE A 88 15.37 18.05 -15.90
CA ILE A 88 15.64 18.33 -14.47
C ILE A 88 17.12 18.42 -14.12
N ILE A 89 18.06 18.10 -15.01
CA ILE A 89 19.49 18.36 -14.77
C ILE A 89 19.71 19.88 -14.66
N GLY A 90 20.38 20.29 -13.57
CA GLY A 90 20.58 21.69 -13.22
C GLY A 90 19.55 22.21 -12.24
N GLU A 91 18.35 21.65 -12.16
CA GLU A 91 17.28 22.10 -11.29
C GLU A 91 17.56 21.84 -9.79
N ASN A 92 16.88 22.56 -8.93
CA ASN A 92 17.08 22.46 -7.48
C ASN A 92 16.32 21.28 -6.87
N ALA A 93 17.04 20.23 -6.51
CA ALA A 93 16.47 19.02 -5.88
C ALA A 93 15.77 19.27 -4.53
N LEU A 94 16.02 20.42 -3.87
CA LEU A 94 15.31 20.78 -2.63
C LEU A 94 13.87 21.26 -2.89
N ASN A 95 13.50 21.51 -4.13
CA ASN A 95 12.15 21.90 -4.53
C ASN A 95 11.45 20.73 -5.19
N GLN A 96 11.05 19.73 -4.40
CA GLN A 96 10.41 18.48 -4.89
C GLN A 96 9.19 18.77 -5.78
N ALA A 97 8.31 19.69 -5.37
CA ALA A 97 7.12 20.03 -6.13
C ALA A 97 7.44 20.60 -7.51
N TRP A 98 8.53 21.36 -7.63
CA TRP A 98 8.99 21.88 -8.91
C TRP A 98 9.59 20.77 -9.80
N ILE A 99 10.39 19.88 -9.22
CA ILE A 99 10.94 18.72 -9.93
C ILE A 99 9.80 17.85 -10.48
N ASP A 100 8.83 17.52 -9.64
CA ASP A 100 7.68 16.71 -10.05
C ASP A 100 6.83 17.41 -11.11
N ARG A 101 6.70 18.75 -11.03
CA ARG A 101 6.03 19.56 -12.05
C ARG A 101 6.75 19.46 -13.41
N LEU A 102 8.07 19.57 -13.44
CA LEU A 102 8.85 19.44 -14.69
C LEU A 102 8.73 18.02 -15.28
N ILE A 103 8.72 16.99 -14.43
CA ILE A 103 8.50 15.61 -14.82
C ILE A 103 7.13 15.46 -15.51
N LEU A 104 6.07 15.99 -14.90
CA LEU A 104 4.70 15.94 -15.42
C LEU A 104 4.54 16.75 -16.70
N ASP A 105 5.13 17.94 -16.79
CA ASP A 105 5.11 18.77 -18.00
C ASP A 105 5.86 18.10 -19.17
N THR A 106 6.92 17.32 -18.86
CA THR A 106 7.68 16.54 -19.86
C THR A 106 6.90 15.33 -20.37
N ASP A 107 6.11 14.67 -19.52
CA ASP A 107 5.18 13.62 -19.94
C ASP A 107 4.05 14.22 -20.78
N GLY A 108 3.40 15.25 -20.30
CA GLY A 108 2.36 16.04 -20.98
C GLY A 108 1.01 15.33 -21.10
N THR A 109 0.82 14.14 -20.51
CA THR A 109 -0.44 13.38 -20.53
C THR A 109 -1.05 13.30 -19.13
N GLU A 110 -2.38 13.15 -19.04
CA GLU A 110 -3.08 13.09 -17.76
C GLU A 110 -2.72 11.82 -16.97
N ASN A 111 -2.52 10.70 -17.66
CA ASN A 111 -2.27 9.39 -17.08
C ASN A 111 -0.82 8.90 -17.20
N LYS A 112 0.14 9.78 -17.48
CA LYS A 112 1.57 9.51 -17.64
C LYS A 112 1.89 8.47 -18.75
N SER A 113 1.05 8.38 -19.78
CA SER A 113 1.21 7.38 -20.84
C SER A 113 2.38 7.64 -21.80
N SER A 114 2.94 8.84 -21.82
CA SER A 114 4.05 9.24 -22.71
C SER A 114 5.42 8.82 -22.16
N ALA A 115 5.72 9.13 -20.90
CA ALA A 115 6.97 8.75 -20.24
C ALA A 115 6.85 7.43 -19.47
N GLY A 116 5.68 7.15 -18.92
CA GLY A 116 5.36 6.06 -18.03
C GLY A 116 5.36 6.48 -16.57
N ALA A 117 4.33 6.10 -15.80
CA ALA A 117 4.27 6.35 -14.36
C ALA A 117 5.43 5.69 -13.60
N ASN A 118 5.92 4.56 -14.08
CA ASN A 118 7.12 3.91 -13.57
C ASN A 118 8.39 4.77 -13.78
N ALA A 119 8.49 5.49 -14.90
CA ALA A 119 9.61 6.41 -15.14
C ALA A 119 9.50 7.67 -14.28
N THR A 120 8.32 8.30 -14.25
CA THR A 120 8.10 9.54 -13.50
C THR A 120 8.31 9.32 -12.00
N LEU A 121 7.76 8.23 -11.45
CA LEU A 121 7.89 7.90 -10.03
C LEU A 121 9.33 7.58 -9.65
N ALA A 122 10.05 6.78 -10.43
CA ALA A 122 11.44 6.42 -10.12
C ALA A 122 12.33 7.66 -9.94
N VAL A 123 12.20 8.64 -10.82
CA VAL A 123 12.96 9.91 -10.76
C VAL A 123 12.51 10.76 -9.58
N SER A 124 11.21 10.90 -9.35
CA SER A 124 10.64 11.66 -8.24
C SER A 124 11.15 11.16 -6.88
N LEU A 125 11.05 9.85 -6.63
CA LEU A 125 11.50 9.25 -5.36
C LEU A 125 13.02 9.29 -5.19
N ALA A 126 13.77 9.04 -6.27
CA ALA A 126 15.23 9.10 -6.23
C ALA A 126 15.72 10.52 -5.92
N THR A 127 15.04 11.55 -6.44
CA THR A 127 15.36 12.96 -6.15
C THR A 127 15.14 13.28 -4.67
N ALA A 128 14.02 12.87 -4.08
CA ALA A 128 13.76 13.07 -2.65
C ALA A 128 14.85 12.42 -1.77
N ARG A 129 15.25 11.18 -2.09
CA ARG A 129 16.36 10.49 -1.40
C ARG A 129 17.70 11.20 -1.56
N ALA A 130 17.99 11.68 -2.77
CA ALA A 130 19.23 12.42 -3.02
C ALA A 130 19.29 13.71 -2.20
N ALA A 131 18.19 14.45 -2.15
CA ALA A 131 18.07 15.68 -1.36
C ALA A 131 18.21 15.41 0.15
N ALA A 132 17.47 14.42 0.67
CA ALA A 132 17.56 14.02 2.08
C ALA A 132 18.98 13.61 2.49
N GLY A 133 19.63 12.75 1.66
CA GLY A 133 20.99 12.30 1.89
C GLY A 133 22.02 13.43 1.85
N ALA A 134 21.91 14.34 0.89
CA ALA A 134 22.81 15.52 0.81
C ALA A 134 22.68 16.44 2.01
N LEU A 135 21.47 16.56 2.59
CA LEU A 135 21.21 17.29 3.83
C LEU A 135 21.56 16.50 5.08
N ARG A 136 21.87 15.20 4.96
CA ARG A 136 22.09 14.28 6.09
C ARG A 136 20.91 14.22 7.04
N ILE A 137 19.70 14.28 6.49
CA ILE A 137 18.45 14.18 7.23
C ILE A 137 17.81 12.82 6.84
N PRO A 138 17.32 12.01 7.80
CA PRO A 138 16.54 10.81 7.49
C PRO A 138 15.39 11.12 6.55
N LEU A 139 15.08 10.21 5.61
CA LEU A 139 14.08 10.47 4.58
C LEU A 139 12.70 10.79 5.16
N TYR A 140 12.26 10.06 6.18
CA TYR A 140 10.97 10.33 6.83
C TYR A 140 10.89 11.74 7.45
N GLN A 141 12.00 12.27 7.98
CA GLN A 141 12.05 13.65 8.50
C GLN A 141 12.15 14.69 7.38
N TYR A 142 12.86 14.38 6.29
CA TYR A 142 12.93 15.26 5.13
C TYR A 142 11.54 15.47 4.51
N LEU A 143 10.76 14.40 4.37
CA LEU A 143 9.43 14.44 3.77
C LEU A 143 8.38 15.03 4.72
N GLY A 144 8.39 14.64 5.99
CA GLY A 144 7.32 14.96 6.95
C GLY A 144 7.65 16.08 7.95
N GLY A 145 8.88 16.62 7.89
CA GLY A 145 9.30 17.71 8.77
C GLY A 145 9.74 17.27 10.17
N CYS A 146 9.94 18.25 11.04
CA CYS A 146 10.57 18.04 12.35
C CYS A 146 9.69 17.35 13.41
N HIS A 147 8.39 17.11 13.13
CA HIS A 147 7.43 16.51 14.09
C HIS A 147 6.97 15.09 13.67
N THR A 148 7.73 14.41 12.85
CA THR A 148 7.42 13.05 12.37
C THR A 148 7.77 11.99 13.42
N THR A 149 6.83 11.66 14.29
CA THR A 149 7.01 10.71 15.42
C THR A 149 6.01 9.55 15.41
N LYS A 150 4.99 9.58 14.53
CA LYS A 150 3.94 8.57 14.49
C LYS A 150 4.38 7.36 13.66
N LEU A 151 4.49 6.21 14.30
CA LEU A 151 4.82 4.94 13.68
C LEU A 151 3.53 4.24 13.22
N PRO A 152 3.50 3.66 12.00
CA PRO A 152 2.31 3.00 11.49
C PRO A 152 2.07 1.64 12.14
N VAL A 153 0.82 1.26 12.34
CA VAL A 153 0.40 -0.10 12.65
C VAL A 153 0.46 -0.92 11.36
N PRO A 154 1.19 -2.06 11.33
CA PRO A 154 1.24 -2.94 10.16
C PRO A 154 -0.12 -3.62 9.93
N MET A 155 -0.51 -3.73 8.67
CA MET A 155 -1.57 -4.61 8.15
C MET A 155 -0.88 -5.74 7.40
N MET A 156 -0.66 -6.89 8.09
CA MET A 156 0.15 -7.98 7.53
C MET A 156 -0.74 -9.05 6.90
N ASN A 157 -0.70 -9.16 5.58
CA ASN A 157 -1.44 -10.17 4.82
C ASN A 157 -0.86 -11.56 5.03
N ILE A 158 -1.52 -12.39 5.84
CA ILE A 158 -1.04 -13.73 6.23
C ILE A 158 -1.75 -14.89 5.53
N LEU A 159 -2.90 -14.62 4.88
CA LEU A 159 -3.64 -15.60 4.09
C LEU A 159 -4.20 -14.93 2.84
N ASN A 160 -3.95 -15.54 1.68
CA ASN A 160 -4.31 -15.03 0.37
C ASN A 160 -5.41 -15.85 -0.28
N GLY A 161 -6.26 -15.18 -1.05
CA GLY A 161 -7.22 -15.75 -1.99
C GLY A 161 -7.30 -14.90 -3.26
N GLY A 162 -8.43 -14.96 -3.95
CA GLY A 162 -8.69 -14.17 -5.15
C GLY A 162 -7.58 -14.30 -6.20
N LYS A 163 -7.17 -13.18 -6.80
CA LYS A 163 -6.07 -13.16 -7.78
C LYS A 163 -4.68 -13.35 -7.19
N HIS A 164 -4.53 -13.22 -5.87
CA HIS A 164 -3.23 -13.40 -5.20
C HIS A 164 -2.88 -14.86 -4.92
N ALA A 165 -3.81 -15.81 -5.18
CA ALA A 165 -3.61 -17.22 -4.96
C ALA A 165 -4.45 -18.08 -5.91
N ASP A 166 -3.89 -19.17 -6.42
CA ASP A 166 -4.65 -20.18 -7.17
C ASP A 166 -5.27 -21.20 -6.18
N ASN A 167 -6.37 -20.77 -5.51
CA ASN A 167 -7.08 -21.56 -4.51
C ASN A 167 -8.60 -21.32 -4.55
N THR A 168 -9.33 -21.76 -3.51
CA THR A 168 -10.80 -21.65 -3.43
C THR A 168 -11.30 -20.48 -2.57
N VAL A 169 -10.43 -19.60 -2.11
CA VAL A 169 -10.81 -18.45 -1.28
C VAL A 169 -11.10 -17.25 -2.18
N ASP A 170 -12.32 -16.72 -2.15
CA ASP A 170 -12.75 -15.66 -3.07
C ASP A 170 -12.24 -14.27 -2.68
N LEU A 171 -12.24 -13.91 -1.37
CA LEU A 171 -11.68 -12.65 -0.91
C LEU A 171 -10.16 -12.69 -0.98
N GLN A 172 -9.55 -11.56 -1.40
CA GLN A 172 -8.16 -11.54 -1.87
C GLN A 172 -7.12 -11.60 -0.75
N GLU A 173 -7.35 -10.89 0.39
CA GLU A 173 -6.38 -10.81 1.47
C GLU A 173 -7.03 -10.82 2.85
N PHE A 174 -6.40 -11.54 3.76
CA PHE A 174 -6.74 -11.56 5.18
C PHE A 174 -5.53 -11.12 5.99
N MET A 175 -5.65 -9.96 6.61
CA MET A 175 -4.56 -9.27 7.30
C MET A 175 -4.77 -9.29 8.81
N ILE A 176 -3.66 -9.39 9.56
CA ILE A 176 -3.63 -9.15 11.01
C ILE A 176 -3.02 -7.78 11.30
N MET A 177 -3.57 -7.12 12.32
CA MET A 177 -3.16 -5.79 12.76
C MET A 177 -2.87 -5.80 14.26
N PRO A 178 -1.61 -5.59 14.70
CA PRO A 178 -1.25 -5.59 16.13
C PRO A 178 -1.56 -4.22 16.78
N ALA A 179 -2.82 -3.78 16.69
CA ALA A 179 -3.24 -2.46 17.17
C ALA A 179 -3.04 -2.30 18.69
N GLY A 180 -3.26 -3.38 19.45
CA GLY A 180 -3.07 -3.39 20.90
C GLY A 180 -1.65 -3.69 21.38
N ALA A 181 -0.63 -3.72 20.51
CA ALA A 181 0.74 -4.10 20.87
C ALA A 181 1.46 -3.09 21.78
N GLY A 182 1.08 -1.81 21.73
CA GLY A 182 1.68 -0.73 22.50
C GLY A 182 3.02 -0.20 21.98
N CYS A 183 3.76 -0.95 21.15
CA CYS A 183 4.93 -0.48 20.41
C CYS A 183 5.12 -1.29 19.11
N LEU A 184 5.82 -0.69 18.14
CA LEU A 184 6.03 -1.28 16.80
C LEU A 184 6.81 -2.61 16.88
N GLU A 185 7.89 -2.66 17.63
CA GLU A 185 8.74 -3.86 17.74
C GLU A 185 7.94 -5.05 18.25
N LYS A 186 7.15 -4.84 19.34
CA LYS A 186 6.25 -5.88 19.86
C LYS A 186 5.21 -6.27 18.82
N GLY A 187 4.63 -5.31 18.09
CA GLY A 187 3.63 -5.57 17.07
C GLY A 187 4.17 -6.45 15.93
N ILE A 188 5.36 -6.14 15.41
CA ILE A 188 6.01 -6.95 14.38
C ILE A 188 6.30 -8.36 14.90
N ARG A 189 6.79 -8.51 16.13
CA ARG A 189 7.02 -9.81 16.77
C ARG A 189 5.73 -10.62 16.85
N MET A 190 4.65 -10.03 17.37
CA MET A 190 3.34 -10.68 17.49
C MET A 190 2.88 -11.23 16.14
N CYS A 191 2.94 -10.42 15.09
CA CYS A 191 2.55 -10.85 13.75
C CYS A 191 3.43 -12.00 13.21
N ALA A 192 4.74 -11.96 13.45
CA ALA A 192 5.64 -13.02 13.03
C ALA A 192 5.36 -14.34 13.77
N GLU A 193 5.08 -14.30 15.07
CA GLU A 193 4.71 -15.47 15.87
C GLU A 193 3.38 -16.05 15.41
N ILE A 194 2.36 -15.22 15.18
CA ILE A 194 1.04 -15.64 14.66
C ILE A 194 1.20 -16.31 13.29
N TYR A 195 1.99 -15.72 12.39
CA TYR A 195 2.27 -16.29 11.08
C TYR A 195 2.87 -17.70 11.16
N GLN A 196 3.80 -17.94 12.11
CA GLN A 196 4.36 -19.28 12.32
C GLN A 196 3.33 -20.24 12.91
N HIS A 197 2.48 -19.80 13.83
CA HIS A 197 1.38 -20.62 14.36
C HIS A 197 0.35 -20.97 13.30
N LEU A 198 0.00 -20.02 12.40
CA LEU A 198 -0.87 -20.30 11.26
C LEU A 198 -0.25 -21.39 10.35
N LYS A 199 1.06 -21.31 10.08
CA LYS A 199 1.77 -22.33 9.31
C LYS A 199 1.66 -23.72 9.94
N LEU A 200 1.80 -23.81 11.26
CA LEU A 200 1.65 -25.09 11.99
C LEU A 200 0.22 -25.62 11.89
N LEU A 201 -0.79 -24.77 12.11
CA LEU A 201 -2.20 -25.16 12.01
C LEU A 201 -2.57 -25.68 10.61
N LEU A 202 -2.09 -25.01 9.55
CA LEU A 202 -2.31 -25.47 8.17
C LEU A 202 -1.68 -26.84 7.94
N ARG A 203 -0.46 -27.07 8.43
CA ARG A 203 0.20 -28.40 8.33
C ARG A 203 -0.53 -29.48 9.10
N GLU A 204 -1.01 -29.20 10.31
CA GLU A 204 -1.79 -30.14 11.13
C GLU A 204 -3.08 -30.57 10.41
N LYS A 205 -3.69 -29.67 9.63
CA LYS A 205 -4.86 -29.94 8.80
C LYS A 205 -4.52 -30.58 7.43
N GLY A 206 -3.24 -30.77 7.10
CA GLY A 206 -2.81 -31.26 5.78
C GLY A 206 -3.00 -30.26 4.65
N LEU A 207 -3.14 -28.96 4.95
CA LEU A 207 -3.33 -27.90 3.99
C LEU A 207 -2.00 -27.34 3.49
N SER A 208 -2.04 -26.70 2.30
CA SER A 208 -0.86 -26.07 1.70
C SER A 208 -0.28 -24.93 2.57
N THR A 209 1.05 -24.91 2.69
CA THR A 209 1.79 -23.78 3.27
C THR A 209 2.63 -23.05 2.22
N ALA A 210 2.30 -23.22 0.93
CA ALA A 210 2.82 -22.37 -0.13
C ALA A 210 2.31 -20.94 0.07
N VAL A 211 3.11 -19.97 -0.36
CA VAL A 211 2.81 -18.54 -0.18
C VAL A 211 2.55 -17.88 -1.53
N GLY A 212 1.62 -16.94 -1.52
CA GLY A 212 1.34 -16.06 -2.66
C GLY A 212 2.40 -14.96 -2.84
N ASP A 213 2.13 -14.07 -3.77
CA ASP A 213 3.04 -12.96 -4.13
C ASP A 213 3.38 -12.06 -2.95
N GLU A 214 2.47 -11.90 -2.00
CA GLU A 214 2.62 -11.03 -0.83
C GLU A 214 3.10 -11.77 0.43
N GLY A 215 3.38 -13.07 0.31
CA GLY A 215 3.93 -13.88 1.39
C GLY A 215 2.90 -14.52 2.32
N GLY A 216 1.60 -14.26 2.15
CA GLY A 216 0.52 -14.95 2.85
C GLY A 216 0.34 -16.38 2.35
N PHE A 217 -0.15 -17.30 3.20
CA PHE A 217 -0.43 -18.67 2.82
C PHE A 217 -1.63 -18.74 1.87
N ALA A 218 -1.63 -19.74 0.99
CA ALA A 218 -2.64 -19.92 -0.05
C ALA A 218 -3.28 -21.34 -0.01
N PRO A 219 -3.95 -21.74 1.08
CA PRO A 219 -4.64 -23.01 1.17
C PRO A 219 -5.97 -22.99 0.43
N ASP A 220 -6.46 -24.17 0.00
CA ASP A 220 -7.88 -24.36 -0.35
C ASP A 220 -8.71 -24.43 0.92
N LEU A 221 -9.76 -23.58 1.01
CA LEU A 221 -10.67 -23.50 2.14
C LEU A 221 -12.12 -23.47 1.63
N ALA A 222 -13.07 -23.77 2.51
CA ALA A 222 -14.48 -23.83 2.16
C ALA A 222 -15.06 -22.45 1.81
N ASP A 223 -14.66 -21.43 2.55
CA ASP A 223 -15.10 -20.04 2.39
C ASP A 223 -14.22 -19.08 3.22
N SER A 224 -14.57 -17.79 3.20
CA SER A 224 -13.86 -16.75 3.96
C SER A 224 -14.00 -16.90 5.49
N ARG A 225 -15.08 -17.53 5.99
CA ARG A 225 -15.27 -17.78 7.43
C ARG A 225 -14.26 -18.81 7.95
N GLU A 226 -13.95 -19.84 7.15
CA GLU A 226 -12.90 -20.80 7.51
C GLU A 226 -11.53 -20.12 7.57
N ALA A 227 -11.23 -19.21 6.62
CA ALA A 227 -9.99 -18.42 6.65
C ALA A 227 -9.88 -17.60 7.93
N LEU A 228 -10.93 -16.85 8.27
CA LEU A 228 -10.99 -16.02 9.49
C LEU A 228 -10.88 -16.86 10.77
N THR A 229 -11.54 -18.00 10.81
CA THR A 229 -11.49 -18.96 11.94
C THR A 229 -10.06 -19.46 12.15
N LEU A 230 -9.34 -19.81 11.07
CA LEU A 230 -7.95 -20.25 11.15
C LEU A 230 -7.03 -19.16 11.68
N ILE A 231 -7.26 -17.91 11.26
CA ILE A 231 -6.49 -16.75 11.72
C ILE A 231 -6.74 -16.50 13.21
N VAL A 232 -7.99 -16.50 13.66
CA VAL A 232 -8.34 -16.34 15.07
C VAL A 232 -7.67 -17.43 15.92
N HIS A 233 -7.74 -18.69 15.49
CA HIS A 233 -7.06 -19.81 16.18
C HIS A 233 -5.53 -19.62 16.20
N ALA A 234 -4.93 -19.09 15.14
CA ALA A 234 -3.50 -18.82 15.10
C ALA A 234 -3.10 -17.71 16.10
N VAL A 235 -3.93 -16.67 16.24
CA VAL A 235 -3.74 -15.60 17.23
C VAL A 235 -3.80 -16.17 18.65
N GLU A 236 -4.81 -16.99 18.96
CA GLU A 236 -4.98 -17.63 20.27
C GLU A 236 -3.85 -18.61 20.59
N LYS A 237 -3.44 -19.43 19.61
CA LYS A 237 -2.30 -20.36 19.75
C LYS A 237 -0.97 -19.66 19.98
N ALA A 238 -0.80 -18.47 19.43
CA ALA A 238 0.35 -17.60 19.71
C ALA A 238 0.30 -16.94 21.10
N GLY A 239 -0.81 -17.10 21.83
CA GLY A 239 -0.99 -16.55 23.17
C GLY A 239 -1.49 -15.10 23.20
N TYR A 240 -2.03 -14.61 22.09
CA TYR A 240 -2.57 -13.26 21.97
C TYR A 240 -4.11 -13.25 21.96
N LYS A 241 -4.70 -12.08 22.22
CA LYS A 241 -6.15 -11.91 22.32
C LYS A 241 -6.71 -11.30 21.02
N PRO A 242 -7.56 -12.04 20.27
CA PRO A 242 -8.28 -11.48 19.13
C PRO A 242 -9.18 -10.31 19.60
N GLY A 243 -9.17 -9.22 18.83
CA GLY A 243 -9.94 -8.00 19.11
C GLY A 243 -9.28 -7.03 20.10
N ASP A 244 -8.59 -7.53 21.11
CA ASP A 244 -7.91 -6.68 22.10
C ASP A 244 -6.49 -6.30 21.68
N GLU A 245 -5.69 -7.30 21.29
CA GLU A 245 -4.29 -7.12 20.92
C GLU A 245 -4.10 -7.18 19.39
N ILE A 246 -4.84 -8.07 18.73
CA ILE A 246 -4.79 -8.30 17.28
C ILE A 246 -6.19 -8.13 16.70
N SER A 247 -6.33 -7.18 15.80
CA SER A 247 -7.51 -7.00 14.95
C SER A 247 -7.27 -7.62 13.57
N ILE A 248 -8.36 -7.80 12.82
CA ILE A 248 -8.33 -8.36 11.45
C ILE A 248 -8.73 -7.26 10.45
N ALA A 249 -8.07 -7.24 9.30
CA ALA A 249 -8.48 -6.47 8.14
C ALA A 249 -8.62 -7.41 6.93
N ILE A 250 -9.53 -7.06 6.02
CA ILE A 250 -9.80 -7.80 4.78
C ILE A 250 -9.60 -6.87 3.61
N ASP A 251 -9.02 -7.38 2.53
CA ASP A 251 -9.12 -6.81 1.19
C ASP A 251 -10.00 -7.76 0.36
N ALA A 252 -11.16 -7.29 -0.05
CA ALA A 252 -12.12 -8.08 -0.78
C ALA A 252 -11.85 -8.07 -2.29
N ALA A 253 -11.22 -7.03 -2.82
CA ALA A 253 -10.98 -6.79 -4.24
C ALA A 253 -12.22 -7.08 -5.09
N SER A 254 -13.38 -6.55 -4.68
CA SER A 254 -14.68 -6.98 -5.17
C SER A 254 -14.92 -6.67 -6.65
N SER A 255 -14.16 -5.74 -7.25
CA SER A 255 -14.21 -5.52 -8.71
C SER A 255 -13.88 -6.80 -9.49
N GLU A 256 -13.04 -7.68 -8.94
CA GLU A 256 -12.68 -8.95 -9.55
C GLU A 256 -13.79 -10.02 -9.50
N LEU A 257 -14.75 -9.85 -8.59
CA LEU A 257 -15.91 -10.74 -8.43
C LEU A 257 -17.13 -10.21 -9.20
N TYR A 258 -17.07 -8.96 -9.71
CA TYR A 258 -18.22 -8.27 -10.24
C TYR A 258 -18.54 -8.70 -11.68
N ASP A 259 -19.75 -9.19 -11.91
CA ASP A 259 -20.34 -9.49 -13.22
C ASP A 259 -21.11 -8.25 -13.70
N GLU A 260 -20.47 -7.44 -14.57
CA GLU A 260 -21.06 -6.18 -15.09
C GLU A 260 -22.40 -6.40 -15.82
N GLU A 261 -22.59 -7.56 -16.50
CA GLU A 261 -23.81 -7.83 -17.25
C GLU A 261 -25.01 -8.07 -16.32
N LYS A 262 -24.75 -8.68 -15.15
CA LYS A 262 -25.80 -9.04 -14.19
C LYS A 262 -25.94 -8.04 -13.03
N GLY A 263 -24.93 -7.20 -12.80
CA GLY A 263 -24.90 -6.28 -11.67
C GLY A 263 -24.77 -6.97 -10.31
N VAL A 264 -24.05 -8.10 -10.25
CA VAL A 264 -23.87 -8.94 -9.04
C VAL A 264 -22.44 -9.42 -8.91
N TYR A 265 -22.07 -9.84 -7.70
CA TYR A 265 -20.77 -10.40 -7.36
C TYR A 265 -20.84 -11.93 -7.38
N PHE A 266 -20.03 -12.58 -8.19
CA PHE A 266 -19.93 -14.03 -8.29
C PHE A 266 -18.78 -14.56 -7.44
N PHE A 267 -19.04 -15.55 -6.61
CA PHE A 267 -18.08 -16.21 -5.74
C PHE A 267 -17.70 -17.59 -6.30
N PRO A 268 -16.69 -17.69 -7.18
CA PRO A 268 -16.36 -18.93 -7.86
C PRO A 268 -15.82 -20.01 -6.92
N GLY A 269 -15.03 -19.64 -5.92
CA GLY A 269 -14.45 -20.57 -4.94
C GLY A 269 -15.51 -21.14 -4.02
N GLU A 270 -16.32 -20.27 -3.38
CA GLU A 270 -17.44 -20.70 -2.53
C GLU A 270 -18.43 -21.56 -3.33
N SER A 271 -18.72 -21.18 -4.60
CA SER A 271 -19.58 -21.96 -5.48
C SER A 271 -19.06 -23.36 -5.74
N ARG A 272 -17.75 -23.50 -5.97
CA ARG A 272 -17.08 -24.80 -6.19
C ARG A 272 -17.21 -25.67 -4.95
N MET A 273 -16.98 -25.10 -3.77
CA MET A 273 -17.01 -25.84 -2.50
C MET A 273 -18.42 -26.25 -2.10
N LYS A 274 -19.44 -25.41 -2.38
CA LYS A 274 -20.85 -25.72 -2.05
C LYS A 274 -21.59 -26.51 -3.13
N GLY A 275 -21.04 -26.59 -4.35
CA GLY A 275 -21.67 -27.27 -5.49
C GLY A 275 -22.85 -26.51 -6.12
N GLU A 276 -23.01 -25.22 -5.83
CA GLU A 276 -24.02 -24.34 -6.38
C GLU A 276 -23.45 -22.95 -6.66
N LYS A 277 -24.08 -22.19 -7.59
CA LYS A 277 -23.58 -20.84 -7.92
C LYS A 277 -23.99 -19.84 -6.86
N ILE A 278 -23.02 -19.18 -6.28
CA ILE A 278 -23.22 -18.15 -5.25
C ILE A 278 -23.03 -16.78 -5.89
N TYR A 279 -24.10 -15.98 -5.86
CA TYR A 279 -24.14 -14.59 -6.30
C TYR A 279 -24.62 -13.71 -5.14
N ARG A 280 -24.13 -12.48 -5.09
CA ARG A 280 -24.60 -11.45 -4.15
C ARG A 280 -24.74 -10.12 -4.88
N ASP A 281 -25.81 -9.39 -4.64
CA ASP A 281 -25.90 -7.98 -5.03
C ASP A 281 -25.17 -7.08 -4.00
N ALA A 282 -25.12 -5.76 -4.20
CA ALA A 282 -24.43 -4.83 -3.29
C ALA A 282 -25.00 -4.83 -1.86
N ARG A 283 -26.32 -5.10 -1.71
CA ARG A 283 -26.95 -5.17 -0.39
C ARG A 283 -26.66 -6.50 0.29
N GLU A 284 -26.68 -7.58 -0.45
CA GLU A 284 -26.32 -8.92 0.02
C GLU A 284 -24.81 -8.98 0.38
N MET A 285 -23.94 -8.26 -0.38
CA MET A 285 -22.53 -8.07 -0.01
C MET A 285 -22.41 -7.31 1.31
N THR A 286 -23.17 -6.24 1.48
CA THR A 286 -23.16 -5.48 2.74
C THR A 286 -23.60 -6.35 3.92
N ALA A 287 -24.68 -7.10 3.78
CA ALA A 287 -25.17 -8.02 4.82
C ALA A 287 -24.13 -9.12 5.14
N TYR A 288 -23.48 -9.67 4.11
CA TYR A 288 -22.38 -10.65 4.29
C TYR A 288 -21.22 -10.05 5.11
N TYR A 289 -20.83 -8.81 4.84
CA TYR A 289 -19.79 -8.16 5.64
C TYR A 289 -20.28 -7.82 7.06
N GLU A 290 -21.55 -7.43 7.25
CA GLU A 290 -22.10 -7.21 8.59
C GLU A 290 -22.01 -8.48 9.45
N GLU A 291 -22.37 -9.65 8.90
CA GLU A 291 -22.24 -10.93 9.58
C GLU A 291 -20.77 -11.24 9.95
N LEU A 292 -19.83 -11.04 9.01
CA LEU A 292 -18.40 -11.28 9.29
C LEU A 292 -17.87 -10.34 10.38
N VAL A 293 -18.27 -9.08 10.37
CA VAL A 293 -17.84 -8.08 11.38
C VAL A 293 -18.43 -8.36 12.77
N GLU A 294 -19.64 -8.97 12.83
CA GLU A 294 -20.25 -9.38 14.10
C GLU A 294 -19.59 -10.64 14.68
N GLU A 295 -19.13 -11.55 13.82
CA GLU A 295 -18.55 -12.84 14.22
C GLU A 295 -17.04 -12.73 14.54
N PHE A 296 -16.29 -11.89 13.80
CA PHE A 296 -14.84 -11.80 13.88
C PHE A 296 -14.38 -10.36 14.25
N PRO A 297 -13.18 -10.20 14.82
CA PRO A 297 -12.66 -8.89 15.22
C PRO A 297 -12.15 -8.08 14.01
N ILE A 298 -13.00 -7.91 13.00
CA ILE A 298 -12.70 -7.16 11.78
C ILE A 298 -12.87 -5.66 12.04
N VAL A 299 -11.82 -4.89 11.75
CA VAL A 299 -11.79 -3.42 11.93
C VAL A 299 -11.65 -2.65 10.61
N SER A 300 -11.38 -3.35 9.51
CA SER A 300 -11.17 -2.73 8.19
C SER A 300 -11.55 -3.67 7.06
N ILE A 301 -12.27 -3.14 6.06
CA ILE A 301 -12.57 -3.80 4.79
C ILE A 301 -12.13 -2.87 3.66
N GLU A 302 -11.29 -3.38 2.77
CA GLU A 302 -10.80 -2.71 1.56
C GLU A 302 -11.58 -3.23 0.36
N ASP A 303 -11.92 -2.33 -0.55
CA ASP A 303 -12.63 -2.59 -1.81
C ASP A 303 -13.78 -3.59 -1.68
N GLY A 304 -14.67 -3.29 -0.70
CA GLY A 304 -15.82 -4.14 -0.39
C GLY A 304 -16.84 -4.24 -1.52
N LEU A 305 -16.81 -3.32 -2.49
CA LEU A 305 -17.67 -3.30 -3.69
C LEU A 305 -16.85 -2.84 -4.91
N CYS A 306 -17.41 -3.04 -6.11
CA CYS A 306 -16.83 -2.62 -7.38
C CYS A 306 -16.53 -1.11 -7.40
N GLU A 307 -15.42 -0.71 -8.02
CA GLU A 307 -14.90 0.66 -8.09
C GLU A 307 -15.84 1.67 -8.77
N ASP A 308 -16.78 1.20 -9.58
CA ASP A 308 -17.76 2.03 -10.26
C ASP A 308 -19.15 2.00 -9.60
N ASP A 309 -19.38 1.18 -8.55
CA ASP A 309 -20.66 1.06 -7.82
C ASP A 309 -20.77 2.11 -6.67
N TRP A 310 -20.84 3.39 -7.03
CA TRP A 310 -20.91 4.49 -6.06
C TRP A 310 -22.15 4.44 -5.16
N ASP A 311 -23.29 3.97 -5.66
CA ASP A 311 -24.53 3.84 -4.88
C ASP A 311 -24.42 2.69 -3.86
N GLY A 312 -23.86 1.55 -4.29
CA GLY A 312 -23.55 0.44 -3.38
C GLY A 312 -22.54 0.85 -2.31
N TRP A 313 -21.46 1.56 -2.68
CA TRP A 313 -20.50 2.09 -1.73
C TRP A 313 -21.11 3.04 -0.70
N LYS A 314 -22.07 3.87 -1.12
CA LYS A 314 -22.80 4.73 -0.20
C LYS A 314 -23.61 3.91 0.79
N TYR A 315 -24.35 2.91 0.29
CA TYR A 315 -25.12 2.00 1.13
C TYR A 315 -24.22 1.27 2.14
N LEU A 316 -23.10 0.70 1.69
CA LEU A 316 -22.11 0.04 2.53
C LEU A 316 -21.57 0.98 3.62
N THR A 317 -21.27 2.23 3.23
CA THR A 317 -20.71 3.23 4.16
C THR A 317 -21.72 3.64 5.23
N GLU A 318 -23.00 3.80 4.89
CA GLU A 318 -24.08 4.11 5.83
C GLU A 318 -24.26 3.00 6.89
N HIS A 319 -24.05 1.72 6.51
CA HIS A 319 -24.25 0.55 7.38
C HIS A 319 -23.02 0.24 8.24
N LEU A 320 -21.81 0.26 7.67
CA LEU A 320 -20.60 -0.19 8.32
C LEU A 320 -19.59 0.92 8.64
N GLY A 321 -19.64 2.07 7.96
CA GLY A 321 -18.60 3.10 8.08
C GLY A 321 -18.45 3.74 9.46
N LYS A 322 -19.45 3.61 10.35
CA LYS A 322 -19.35 4.03 11.76
C LYS A 322 -18.79 2.95 12.68
N LYS A 323 -18.79 1.70 12.24
CA LYS A 323 -18.31 0.54 13.00
C LYS A 323 -16.87 0.22 12.69
N ILE A 324 -16.49 0.23 11.39
CA ILE A 324 -15.19 -0.16 10.87
C ILE A 324 -14.64 0.85 9.86
N GLN A 325 -13.37 0.66 9.50
CA GLN A 325 -12.73 1.34 8.39
C GLN A 325 -13.17 0.71 7.07
N LEU A 326 -13.56 1.56 6.11
CA LEU A 326 -13.84 1.18 4.72
C LEU A 326 -12.81 1.88 3.83
N VAL A 327 -11.93 1.09 3.22
CA VAL A 327 -10.79 1.58 2.44
C VAL A 327 -11.13 1.49 0.96
N GLY A 328 -10.94 2.59 0.21
CA GLY A 328 -10.96 2.54 -1.24
C GLY A 328 -9.54 2.43 -1.79
N ASP A 329 -9.23 1.33 -2.48
CA ASP A 329 -8.05 1.13 -3.32
C ASP A 329 -8.42 1.41 -4.79
N ASP A 330 -9.03 0.48 -5.50
CA ASP A 330 -9.47 0.67 -6.89
C ASP A 330 -10.53 1.77 -7.00
N LEU A 331 -11.34 1.97 -5.96
CA LEU A 331 -12.29 3.07 -5.87
C LEU A 331 -11.63 4.44 -6.06
N PHE A 332 -10.43 4.67 -5.50
CA PHE A 332 -9.77 5.98 -5.47
C PHE A 332 -8.47 6.04 -6.28
N VAL A 333 -7.77 4.92 -6.46
CA VAL A 333 -6.49 4.78 -7.19
C VAL A 333 -5.47 5.87 -6.86
N THR A 334 -5.39 6.28 -5.59
CA THR A 334 -4.53 7.39 -5.11
C THR A 334 -4.78 8.72 -5.87
N ASN A 335 -5.93 8.87 -6.54
CA ASN A 335 -6.26 9.99 -7.42
C ASN A 335 -7.14 11.01 -6.71
N ILE A 336 -6.67 12.26 -6.60
CA ILE A 336 -7.38 13.36 -5.91
C ILE A 336 -8.74 13.69 -6.52
N LYS A 337 -8.97 13.43 -7.82
CA LYS A 337 -10.27 13.66 -8.47
C LYS A 337 -11.30 12.63 -8.01
N ARG A 338 -10.92 11.34 -7.97
CA ARG A 338 -11.78 10.26 -7.49
C ARG A 338 -12.00 10.37 -5.98
N LEU A 339 -10.94 10.66 -5.21
CA LEU A 339 -11.05 10.90 -3.77
C LEU A 339 -12.02 12.05 -3.45
N ARG A 340 -11.92 13.18 -4.16
CA ARG A 340 -12.84 14.31 -4.00
C ARG A 340 -14.29 13.91 -4.28
N CYS A 341 -14.54 13.12 -5.31
CA CYS A 341 -15.86 12.57 -5.61
C CYS A 341 -16.39 11.74 -4.43
N GLY A 342 -15.58 10.81 -3.92
CA GLY A 342 -15.95 9.98 -2.78
C GLY A 342 -16.26 10.79 -1.52
N ILE A 343 -15.44 11.78 -1.20
CA ILE A 343 -15.67 12.71 -0.07
C ILE A 343 -17.02 13.44 -0.22
N GLN A 344 -17.31 13.95 -1.43
CA GLN A 344 -18.57 14.66 -1.70
C GLN A 344 -19.80 13.76 -1.60
N LEU A 345 -19.68 12.50 -2.00
CA LEU A 345 -20.75 11.51 -1.92
C LEU A 345 -20.87 10.89 -0.51
N GLY A 346 -19.86 11.06 0.35
CA GLY A 346 -19.80 10.47 1.69
C GLY A 346 -19.61 8.95 1.64
N VAL A 347 -18.76 8.44 0.73
CA VAL A 347 -18.49 7.01 0.55
C VAL A 347 -17.08 6.67 1.04
N ALA A 348 -16.93 5.48 1.65
CA ALA A 348 -15.73 5.04 2.36
C ALA A 348 -15.38 5.98 3.56
N ASN A 349 -14.27 5.73 4.24
CA ASN A 349 -13.72 6.58 5.30
C ASN A 349 -12.19 6.48 5.39
N ALA A 350 -11.58 5.79 4.42
CA ALA A 350 -10.14 5.67 4.27
C ALA A 350 -9.76 5.47 2.80
N ILE A 351 -8.52 5.80 2.47
CA ILE A 351 -7.93 5.60 1.14
C ILE A 351 -6.67 4.75 1.26
N LEU A 352 -6.48 3.84 0.33
CA LEU A 352 -5.19 3.19 0.12
C LEU A 352 -4.30 4.08 -0.74
N ILE A 353 -3.04 4.23 -0.36
CA ILE A 353 -2.06 5.08 -1.05
C ILE A 353 -0.99 4.21 -1.68
N LYS A 354 -1.03 4.08 -2.98
CA LYS A 354 -0.05 3.37 -3.81
C LYS A 354 0.68 4.38 -4.70
N VAL A 355 1.93 4.66 -4.39
CA VAL A 355 2.70 5.73 -5.06
C VAL A 355 2.77 5.59 -6.59
N ASN A 356 2.76 4.35 -7.10
CA ASN A 356 2.82 4.11 -8.54
C ASN A 356 1.47 4.24 -9.27
N GLN A 357 0.33 4.25 -8.55
CA GLN A 357 -0.99 4.49 -9.15
C GLN A 357 -1.14 5.93 -9.64
N ILE A 358 -0.36 6.86 -9.08
CA ILE A 358 -0.41 8.28 -9.43
C ILE A 358 0.87 8.77 -10.13
N GLY A 359 2.07 8.31 -9.72
CA GLY A 359 3.31 8.43 -10.48
C GLY A 359 4.26 9.55 -10.08
N THR A 360 3.97 10.36 -9.04
CA THR A 360 4.92 11.30 -8.41
C THR A 360 4.73 11.36 -6.91
N LEU A 361 5.77 11.78 -6.19
CA LEU A 361 5.73 11.98 -4.75
C LEU A 361 4.79 13.13 -4.37
N THR A 362 4.82 14.25 -5.10
CA THR A 362 3.96 15.41 -4.83
C THR A 362 2.49 15.05 -4.95
N GLU A 363 2.06 14.42 -6.05
CA GLU A 363 0.66 13.98 -6.20
C GLU A 363 0.24 12.97 -5.11
N THR A 364 1.17 12.11 -4.68
CA THR A 364 0.94 11.17 -3.57
C THR A 364 0.68 11.93 -2.26
N LEU A 365 1.50 12.92 -1.95
CA LEU A 365 1.35 13.74 -0.74
C LEU A 365 0.05 14.57 -0.78
N ASP A 366 -0.31 15.11 -1.95
CA ASP A 366 -1.58 15.83 -2.15
C ASP A 366 -2.80 14.94 -1.87
N ALA A 367 -2.75 13.67 -2.28
CA ALA A 367 -3.82 12.70 -2.00
C ALA A 367 -3.93 12.38 -0.50
N VAL A 368 -2.79 12.18 0.18
CA VAL A 368 -2.76 11.97 1.63
C VAL A 368 -3.30 13.18 2.39
N GLU A 369 -2.87 14.39 2.03
CA GLU A 369 -3.30 15.63 2.66
C GLU A 369 -4.81 15.85 2.48
N MET A 370 -5.33 15.65 1.26
CA MET A 370 -6.77 15.75 0.97
C MET A 370 -7.58 14.76 1.82
N ALA A 371 -7.14 13.50 1.92
CA ALA A 371 -7.80 12.49 2.73
C ALA A 371 -7.86 12.89 4.20
N GLN A 372 -6.72 13.26 4.78
CA GLN A 372 -6.60 13.64 6.19
C GLN A 372 -7.43 14.89 6.53
N HIS A 373 -7.43 15.91 5.68
CA HIS A 373 -8.25 17.12 5.86
C HIS A 373 -9.76 16.83 5.80
N ALA A 374 -10.16 15.80 5.07
CA ALA A 374 -11.56 15.34 5.01
C ALA A 374 -11.95 14.39 6.16
N GLY A 375 -11.02 14.06 7.06
CA GLY A 375 -11.24 13.10 8.14
C GLY A 375 -11.13 11.63 7.71
N TYR A 376 -10.66 11.37 6.48
CA TYR A 376 -10.35 10.01 6.02
C TYR A 376 -8.99 9.58 6.54
N ARG A 377 -8.85 8.27 6.82
CA ARG A 377 -7.54 7.69 7.10
C ARG A 377 -6.80 7.42 5.79
N ALA A 378 -5.48 7.51 5.83
CA ALA A 378 -4.61 7.07 4.75
C ALA A 378 -3.88 5.80 5.17
N VAL A 379 -3.84 4.79 4.31
CA VAL A 379 -3.08 3.55 4.50
C VAL A 379 -1.99 3.52 3.43
N ILE A 380 -0.73 3.63 3.81
CA ILE A 380 0.37 3.52 2.84
C ILE A 380 0.55 2.07 2.45
N SER A 381 0.58 1.80 1.16
CA SER A 381 0.54 0.43 0.63
C SER A 381 1.68 0.11 -0.32
N HIS A 382 2.06 -1.17 -0.31
CA HIS A 382 2.89 -1.82 -1.31
C HIS A 382 2.08 -2.17 -2.57
N ARG A 383 2.72 -2.89 -3.49
CA ARG A 383 2.07 -3.60 -4.60
C ARG A 383 2.42 -5.09 -4.54
N SER A 384 1.71 -5.91 -5.33
CA SER A 384 1.97 -7.35 -5.43
C SER A 384 3.37 -7.66 -5.99
N GLY A 385 3.84 -6.92 -6.99
CA GLY A 385 5.23 -6.95 -7.47
C GLY A 385 6.07 -5.87 -6.79
N GLU A 386 6.85 -6.25 -5.81
CA GLU A 386 7.71 -5.35 -5.02
C GLU A 386 9.20 -5.54 -5.31
N THR A 387 10.00 -4.66 -4.78
CA THR A 387 11.47 -4.74 -4.75
C THR A 387 11.96 -4.64 -3.32
N GLU A 388 13.28 -4.71 -3.09
CA GLU A 388 13.89 -4.42 -1.80
C GLU A 388 13.80 -2.94 -1.39
N ASP A 389 13.28 -2.06 -2.25
CA ASP A 389 13.06 -0.66 -1.93
C ASP A 389 12.06 -0.49 -0.79
N PHE A 390 12.41 0.33 0.19
CA PHE A 390 11.64 0.55 1.42
C PHE A 390 11.09 1.98 1.54
N PHE A 391 11.01 2.74 0.45
CA PHE A 391 10.57 4.14 0.47
C PHE A 391 9.24 4.33 1.21
N ILE A 392 8.29 3.41 1.00
CA ILE A 392 6.95 3.51 1.60
C ILE A 392 6.95 3.40 3.13
N ALA A 393 7.98 2.81 3.75
CA ALA A 393 8.13 2.79 5.20
C ALA A 393 8.44 4.21 5.74
N ASP A 394 9.39 4.91 5.11
CA ASP A 394 9.69 6.30 5.43
C ASP A 394 8.48 7.21 5.14
N LEU A 395 7.78 6.99 4.01
CA LEU A 395 6.59 7.75 3.63
C LEU A 395 5.46 7.59 4.66
N ALA A 396 5.21 6.38 5.17
CA ALA A 396 4.16 6.14 6.15
C ALA A 396 4.40 6.90 7.46
N VAL A 397 5.66 7.00 7.89
CA VAL A 397 6.05 7.80 9.07
C VAL A 397 5.98 9.29 8.75
N ALA A 398 6.47 9.71 7.58
CA ALA A 398 6.47 11.10 7.13
C ALA A 398 5.07 11.72 7.11
N CYS A 399 4.10 10.99 6.53
CA CYS A 399 2.71 11.46 6.42
C CYS A 399 1.91 11.31 7.74
N GLY A 400 2.47 10.66 8.76
CA GLY A 400 1.72 10.33 9.97
C GLY A 400 0.49 9.46 9.67
N ALA A 401 0.56 8.62 8.64
CA ALA A 401 -0.57 7.83 8.15
C ALA A 401 -1.17 6.91 9.23
N GLY A 402 -0.32 6.40 10.12
CA GLY A 402 -0.74 5.55 11.23
C GLY A 402 -1.00 4.10 10.84
N GLN A 403 -0.99 3.76 9.55
CA GLN A 403 -1.19 2.41 9.02
C GLN A 403 -0.29 2.17 7.81
N ILE A 404 0.20 0.92 7.65
CA ILE A 404 0.95 0.48 6.48
C ILE A 404 0.54 -0.94 6.10
N LYS A 405 0.16 -1.15 4.81
CA LYS A 405 -0.13 -2.45 4.22
C LYS A 405 1.06 -2.85 3.35
N THR A 406 1.84 -3.85 3.77
CA THR A 406 3.06 -4.23 3.03
C THR A 406 3.37 -5.74 3.09
N GLY A 407 2.32 -6.57 3.07
CA GLY A 407 2.41 -8.02 2.95
C GLY A 407 2.68 -8.75 4.27
N ALA A 408 2.92 -10.05 4.18
CA ALA A 408 3.24 -10.91 5.31
C ALA A 408 4.65 -10.66 5.87
N PRO A 409 4.96 -11.13 7.11
CA PRO A 409 6.33 -11.17 7.62
C PRO A 409 7.14 -12.31 6.96
N CYS A 410 7.10 -12.35 5.65
CA CYS A 410 7.70 -13.35 4.78
C CYS A 410 8.10 -12.68 3.47
N ARG A 411 9.13 -13.20 2.76
CA ARG A 411 9.75 -12.63 1.56
C ARG A 411 10.53 -11.34 1.86
N SER A 412 11.72 -11.21 1.30
CA SER A 412 12.66 -10.11 1.61
C SER A 412 12.15 -8.75 1.17
N ASP A 413 11.39 -8.71 0.06
CA ASP A 413 10.76 -7.53 -0.49
C ASP A 413 9.73 -6.90 0.47
N ARG A 414 9.02 -7.72 1.25
CA ARG A 414 8.08 -7.26 2.30
C ARG A 414 8.85 -6.87 3.57
N ASN A 415 9.72 -7.77 4.04
CA ASN A 415 10.49 -7.55 5.26
C ASN A 415 11.41 -6.32 5.18
N ALA A 416 11.85 -5.91 3.98
CA ALA A 416 12.62 -4.69 3.79
C ALA A 416 11.93 -3.45 4.40
N LYS A 417 10.60 -3.34 4.24
CA LYS A 417 9.80 -2.24 4.78
C LYS A 417 9.66 -2.33 6.30
N TYR A 418 9.38 -3.51 6.84
CA TYR A 418 9.31 -3.73 8.29
C TYR A 418 10.66 -3.49 8.97
N ASN A 419 11.75 -3.95 8.37
CA ASN A 419 13.10 -3.69 8.86
C ASN A 419 13.44 -2.19 8.84
N GLN A 420 12.96 -1.43 7.86
CA GLN A 420 13.13 0.02 7.83
C GLN A 420 12.32 0.70 8.95
N LEU A 421 11.09 0.27 9.18
CA LEU A 421 10.30 0.78 10.30
C LEU A 421 10.95 0.50 11.66
N LEU A 422 11.59 -0.67 11.84
CA LEU A 422 12.37 -0.97 13.06
C LEU A 422 13.56 -0.02 13.22
N ARG A 423 14.30 0.30 12.13
CA ARG A 423 15.38 1.31 12.16
C ARG A 423 14.86 2.70 12.53
N ILE A 424 13.71 3.09 11.96
CA ILE A 424 13.08 4.38 12.31
C ILE A 424 12.62 4.38 13.77
N HIS A 425 12.05 3.28 14.25
CA HIS A 425 11.67 3.13 15.67
C HIS A 425 12.87 3.30 16.60
N GLU A 426 14.00 2.67 16.27
CA GLU A 426 15.26 2.84 17.02
C GLU A 426 15.74 4.29 17.01
N GLN A 427 15.72 4.96 15.84
CA GLN A 427 16.12 6.37 15.72
C GLN A 427 15.23 7.32 16.52
N LEU A 428 13.93 7.07 16.57
CA LEU A 428 12.98 7.87 17.33
C LEU A 428 13.07 7.62 18.84
N GLY A 429 13.45 6.42 19.26
CA GLY A 429 13.53 6.03 20.66
C GLY A 429 12.22 6.30 21.40
N SER A 430 12.30 7.00 22.53
CA SER A 430 11.13 7.34 23.36
C SER A 430 10.17 8.36 22.73
N LEU A 431 10.54 8.99 21.63
CA LEU A 431 9.66 9.93 20.92
C LEU A 431 8.72 9.23 19.92
N GLY A 432 9.02 7.98 19.54
CA GLY A 432 8.19 7.19 18.67
C GLY A 432 6.82 6.87 19.29
N ARG A 433 5.75 7.28 18.62
CA ARG A 433 4.37 7.04 19.05
C ARG A 433 3.76 5.91 18.19
N TYR A 434 3.32 4.87 18.87
CA TYR A 434 2.60 3.75 18.25
C TYR A 434 1.20 3.71 18.86
N GLU A 435 0.21 4.09 18.09
CA GLU A 435 -1.16 4.32 18.55
C GLU A 435 -2.11 3.43 17.74
N ASP A 436 -3.11 2.86 18.41
CA ASP A 436 -4.20 2.14 17.76
C ASP A 436 -4.98 3.11 16.84
N PRO A 437 -5.02 2.89 15.52
CA PRO A 437 -5.71 3.78 14.59
C PRO A 437 -7.23 3.76 14.74
N PHE A 438 -7.78 2.79 15.47
CA PHE A 438 -9.21 2.60 15.72
C PHE A 438 -9.61 3.00 17.14
N ALA A 439 -8.65 3.40 17.98
CA ALA A 439 -8.96 3.87 19.33
C ALA A 439 -9.95 5.05 19.25
N ARG A 440 -11.14 4.86 19.81
CA ARG A 440 -12.08 5.96 20.00
C ARG A 440 -11.46 6.94 20.99
N GLU A 441 -11.40 8.22 20.62
CA GLU A 441 -11.02 9.26 21.58
C GLU A 441 -11.90 9.09 22.84
N LYS A 442 -11.27 8.76 23.96
CA LYS A 442 -12.01 8.79 25.24
C LYS A 442 -12.51 10.22 25.40
N PRO A 443 -13.82 10.43 25.69
CA PRO A 443 -14.31 11.78 25.90
C PRO A 443 -13.42 12.46 26.93
N GLN A 444 -12.80 13.56 26.54
CA GLN A 444 -11.97 14.35 27.44
C GLN A 444 -12.83 14.70 28.64
N LYS A 445 -12.40 14.28 29.83
CA LYS A 445 -13.04 14.75 31.07
C LYS A 445 -12.99 16.27 30.99
N PRO A 446 -14.13 16.97 31.19
CA PRO A 446 -14.11 18.42 31.20
C PRO A 446 -13.03 18.89 32.17
N CYS A 447 -12.16 19.79 31.69
CA CYS A 447 -11.20 20.46 32.59
C CYS A 447 -12.00 21.09 33.73
N THR A 448 -12.03 20.44 34.87
CA THR A 448 -12.49 21.06 36.10
C THR A 448 -11.47 22.15 36.43
N LYS A 449 -11.91 23.41 36.33
CA LYS A 449 -11.15 24.58 36.78
C LYS A 449 -10.87 24.50 38.29
#